data_71e24ca775cb73ba8889de511b79f4d0
#
_entry.id   71e24ca775cb73ba8889de511b79f4d0
#
_cell.length_a   1.000
_cell.length_b   1.000
_cell.length_c   1.000
_cell.angle_alpha   90.00
_cell.angle_beta   90.00
_cell.angle_gamma   90.00
#
_symmetry.space_group_name_H-M   'P 1'
#
loop_
_entity.id
_entity.type
_entity.pdbx_description
1 polymer ?
#
loop_
_entity_poly.entity_id
_entity_poly.type
_entity_poly.pdbx_seq_one_letter_code
_entity_poly.pdbx_strand_id
1 'polypeptide(L)'
;SRSGEKTEIDGYHITAGIIALAAMLVQLWGLFTRHVLADFIISAVLGAAFVAITWKRRNILASLGYFGFAFMLIGIIFDPIDGGITKDHCNLAYMLTTTGMTALTGVFVLALELKWNIKGRGLSGCGQNPMLAYGVTNFFTGPILAMLGIGAWLDTISLGSPFWGVVRGLVYTLLMVAVTCFFTKKKLFWRS
;
A
#
# COMPACT_ATOMS: atom_id res chain seq x y z
N SER A 1 -33.88 5.67 0.92
CA SER A 1 -33.69 6.51 2.10
C SER A 1 -32.57 5.91 2.96
N ARG A 2 -31.30 6.22 2.65
CA ARG A 2 -30.16 5.97 3.54
C ARG A 2 -29.90 7.25 4.32
N SER A 3 -30.70 7.46 5.35
CA SER A 3 -30.44 8.48 6.35
C SER A 3 -29.30 8.02 7.26
N GLY A 4 -28.15 8.66 7.11
CA GLY A 4 -27.37 9.20 8.20
C GLY A 4 -27.07 8.32 9.40
N GLU A 5 -26.30 7.25 9.27
CA GLU A 5 -25.41 6.84 10.34
C GLU A 5 -24.22 7.82 10.31
N LYS A 6 -24.36 8.91 11.06
CA LYS A 6 -23.22 9.73 11.47
C LYS A 6 -22.33 8.80 12.28
N THR A 7 -21.35 8.19 11.65
CA THR A 7 -20.26 7.49 12.33
C THR A 7 -19.62 8.52 13.25
N GLU A 8 -19.91 8.42 14.55
CA GLU A 8 -19.11 9.10 15.56
C GLU A 8 -17.67 8.75 15.24
N ILE A 9 -16.88 9.79 14.93
CA ILE A 9 -15.47 9.64 14.61
C ILE A 9 -14.77 9.35 15.94
N ASP A 10 -14.93 8.12 16.40
CA ASP A 10 -14.21 7.59 17.54
C ASP A 10 -12.74 7.57 17.20
N GLY A 11 -11.90 8.12 18.08
CA GLY A 11 -10.45 8.21 17.88
C GLY A 11 -9.75 6.87 17.59
N TYR A 12 -10.45 5.73 17.75
CA TYR A 12 -9.93 4.39 17.50
C TYR A 12 -9.56 4.16 16.01
N HIS A 13 -10.24 4.81 15.06
CA HIS A 13 -9.94 4.65 13.62
C HIS A 13 -8.51 5.04 13.31
N ILE A 14 -8.05 6.13 13.92
CA ILE A 14 -6.69 6.63 13.71
C ILE A 14 -5.68 5.72 14.39
N THR A 15 -5.95 5.33 15.62
CA THR A 15 -5.08 4.42 16.36
C THR A 15 -4.95 3.09 15.59
N ALA A 16 -6.06 2.55 15.09
CA ALA A 16 -6.06 1.35 14.24
C ALA A 16 -5.26 1.56 12.94
N GLY A 17 -5.42 2.71 12.28
CA GLY A 17 -4.65 3.06 11.09
C GLY A 17 -3.16 3.19 11.37
N ILE A 18 -2.77 3.82 12.47
CA ILE A 18 -1.36 3.95 12.88
C ILE A 18 -0.75 2.57 13.16
N ILE A 19 -1.47 1.68 13.87
CA ILE A 19 -1.01 0.32 14.13
C ILE A 19 -0.82 -0.45 12.81
N ALA A 20 -1.76 -0.34 11.88
CA ALA A 20 -1.65 -0.98 10.57
C ALA A 20 -0.44 -0.45 9.77
N LEU A 21 -0.21 0.86 9.78
CA LEU A 21 0.96 1.46 9.14
C LEU A 21 2.27 1.01 9.82
N ALA A 22 2.30 0.99 11.16
CA ALA A 22 3.47 0.54 11.91
C ALA A 22 3.80 -0.93 11.58
N ALA A 23 2.79 -1.82 11.53
CA ALA A 23 2.98 -3.21 11.15
C ALA A 23 3.55 -3.35 9.73
N MET A 24 3.05 -2.56 8.78
CA MET A 24 3.58 -2.55 7.41
C MET A 24 5.06 -2.11 7.37
N LEU A 25 5.43 -1.06 8.12
CA LEU A 25 6.81 -0.58 8.17
C LEU A 25 7.74 -1.59 8.85
N VAL A 26 7.28 -2.25 9.93
CA VAL A 26 8.02 -3.33 10.61
C VAL A 26 8.26 -4.49 9.64
N GLN A 27 7.23 -4.88 8.89
CA GLN A 27 7.34 -5.93 7.89
C GLN A 27 8.38 -5.58 6.80
N LEU A 28 8.37 -4.36 6.28
CA LEU A 28 9.36 -3.90 5.30
C LEU A 28 10.77 -3.97 5.89
N TRP A 29 10.95 -3.51 7.13
CA TRP A 29 12.23 -3.56 7.82
C TRP A 29 12.69 -5.00 8.07
N GLY A 30 11.80 -5.86 8.60
CA GLY A 30 12.09 -7.25 8.93
C GLY A 30 12.49 -8.07 7.70
N LEU A 31 11.78 -7.90 6.58
CA LEU A 31 12.11 -8.54 5.31
C LEU A 31 13.44 -8.03 4.73
N PHE A 32 13.68 -6.72 4.80
CA PHE A 32 14.93 -6.14 4.30
C PHE A 32 16.15 -6.57 5.11
N THR A 33 16.04 -6.62 6.44
CA THR A 33 17.13 -7.00 7.34
C THR A 33 17.22 -8.52 7.60
N ARG A 34 16.27 -9.29 7.08
CA ARG A 34 16.13 -10.74 7.29
C ARG A 34 15.98 -11.16 8.75
N HIS A 35 15.48 -10.27 9.61
CA HIS A 35 15.15 -10.57 11.00
C HIS A 35 13.73 -11.14 11.14
N VAL A 36 13.45 -12.25 10.44
CA VAL A 36 12.11 -12.85 10.29
C VAL A 36 11.42 -13.13 11.63
N LEU A 37 12.16 -13.66 12.62
CA LEU A 37 11.60 -13.96 13.95
C LEU A 37 11.19 -12.69 14.71
N ALA A 38 12.02 -11.65 14.68
CA ALA A 38 11.72 -10.38 15.33
C ALA A 38 10.52 -9.70 14.65
N ASP A 39 10.48 -9.74 13.32
CA ASP A 39 9.37 -9.24 12.51
C ASP A 39 8.05 -9.95 12.87
N PHE A 40 8.07 -11.28 12.96
CA PHE A 40 6.91 -12.07 13.36
C PHE A 40 6.38 -11.68 14.75
N ILE A 41 7.29 -11.58 15.74
CA ILE A 41 6.91 -11.25 17.13
C ILE A 41 6.31 -9.85 17.18
N ILE A 42 6.96 -8.85 16.59
CA ILE A 42 6.49 -7.46 16.63
C ILE A 42 5.15 -7.34 15.88
N SER A 43 5.03 -7.96 14.72
CA SER A 43 3.80 -7.96 13.93
C SER A 43 2.65 -8.68 14.64
N ALA A 44 2.93 -9.77 15.37
CA ALA A 44 1.92 -10.46 16.19
C ALA A 44 1.44 -9.59 17.36
N VAL A 45 2.35 -8.88 18.04
CA VAL A 45 2.00 -7.92 19.11
C VAL A 45 1.15 -6.78 18.57
N LEU A 46 1.52 -6.20 17.43
CA LEU A 46 0.73 -5.15 16.77
C LEU A 46 -0.63 -5.67 16.33
N GLY A 47 -0.70 -6.89 15.81
CA GLY A 47 -1.96 -7.55 15.47
C GLY A 47 -2.86 -7.78 16.68
N ALA A 48 -2.31 -8.24 17.80
CA ALA A 48 -3.05 -8.36 19.05
C ALA A 48 -3.57 -7.02 19.58
N ALA A 49 -2.75 -5.97 19.52
CA ALA A 49 -3.16 -4.62 19.88
C ALA A 49 -4.28 -4.10 18.96
N PHE A 50 -4.18 -4.36 17.64
CA PHE A 50 -5.23 -4.02 16.68
C PHE A 50 -6.54 -4.73 17.01
N VAL A 51 -6.49 -6.03 17.28
CA VAL A 51 -7.66 -6.83 17.69
C VAL A 51 -8.25 -6.27 18.98
N ALA A 52 -7.45 -5.97 20.00
CA ALA A 52 -7.93 -5.45 21.28
C ALA A 52 -8.72 -4.14 21.13
N ILE A 53 -8.28 -3.25 20.25
CA ILE A 53 -8.93 -1.97 19.99
C ILE A 53 -10.21 -2.13 19.14
N THR A 54 -10.22 -3.11 18.22
CA THR A 54 -11.31 -3.29 17.25
C THR A 54 -12.28 -4.42 17.59
N TRP A 55 -12.03 -5.20 18.66
CA TRP A 55 -12.78 -6.41 19.04
C TRP A 55 -14.30 -6.24 19.08
N LYS A 56 -14.77 -5.09 19.60
CA LYS A 56 -16.21 -4.81 19.72
C LYS A 56 -16.80 -4.15 18.45
N ARG A 57 -16.00 -3.91 17.44
CA ARG A 57 -16.36 -3.13 16.25
C ARG A 57 -16.50 -4.05 15.04
N ARG A 58 -17.71 -4.25 14.55
CA ARG A 58 -17.99 -5.02 13.34
C ARG A 58 -18.13 -4.08 12.14
N ASN A 59 -17.01 -3.53 11.68
CA ASN A 59 -16.98 -2.68 10.50
C ASN A 59 -15.93 -3.14 9.49
N ILE A 60 -15.98 -2.55 8.30
CA ILE A 60 -15.08 -2.90 7.18
C ILE A 60 -13.61 -2.72 7.58
N LEU A 61 -13.28 -1.66 8.33
CA LEU A 61 -11.92 -1.37 8.77
C LEU A 61 -11.36 -2.50 9.66
N ALA A 62 -12.15 -2.94 10.64
CA ALA A 62 -11.76 -4.04 11.54
C ALA A 62 -11.59 -5.36 10.76
N SER A 63 -12.55 -5.70 9.91
CA SER A 63 -12.49 -6.93 9.09
C SER A 63 -11.28 -6.93 8.17
N LEU A 64 -11.02 -5.82 7.47
CA LEU A 64 -9.87 -5.68 6.58
C LEU A 64 -8.54 -5.83 7.35
N GLY A 65 -8.46 -5.26 8.57
CA GLY A 65 -7.30 -5.40 9.43
C GLY A 65 -7.08 -6.83 9.90
N TYR A 66 -8.13 -7.55 10.30
CA TYR A 66 -8.00 -8.96 10.70
C TYR A 66 -7.47 -9.81 9.56
N PHE A 67 -8.01 -9.67 8.36
CA PHE A 67 -7.48 -10.36 7.17
C PHE A 67 -6.04 -9.94 6.88
N GLY A 68 -5.73 -8.64 6.97
CA GLY A 68 -4.39 -8.13 6.73
C GLY A 68 -3.34 -8.74 7.65
N PHE A 69 -3.59 -8.72 8.96
CA PHE A 69 -2.69 -9.33 9.93
C PHE A 69 -2.61 -10.85 9.79
N ALA A 70 -3.73 -11.54 9.56
CA ALA A 70 -3.75 -12.98 9.38
C ALA A 70 -2.89 -13.41 8.18
N PHE A 71 -3.12 -12.82 7.01
CA PHE A 71 -2.35 -13.15 5.82
C PHE A 71 -0.87 -12.79 5.94
N MET A 72 -0.56 -11.63 6.54
CA MET A 72 0.81 -11.21 6.77
C MET A 72 1.56 -12.20 7.69
N LEU A 73 0.98 -12.56 8.84
CA LEU A 73 1.60 -13.48 9.79
C LEU A 73 1.76 -14.89 9.21
N ILE A 74 0.76 -15.39 8.49
CA ILE A 74 0.85 -16.68 7.80
C ILE A 74 1.97 -16.62 6.76
N GLY A 75 2.06 -15.55 5.98
CA GLY A 75 3.11 -15.37 4.97
C GLY A 75 4.52 -15.39 5.57
N ILE A 76 4.72 -14.75 6.74
CA ILE A 76 6.02 -14.80 7.46
C ILE A 76 6.35 -16.22 7.91
N ILE A 77 5.36 -17.01 8.37
CA ILE A 77 5.57 -18.41 8.78
C ILE A 77 6.02 -19.26 7.59
N PHE A 78 5.51 -18.98 6.39
CA PHE A 78 5.90 -19.70 5.17
C PHE A 78 7.25 -19.24 4.61
N ASP A 79 7.81 -18.12 5.02
CA ASP A 79 9.09 -17.60 4.52
C ASP A 79 10.23 -18.64 4.60
N PRO A 80 10.50 -19.31 5.74
CA PRO A 80 11.55 -20.31 5.81
C PRO A 80 11.24 -21.60 5.05
N ILE A 81 9.96 -21.93 4.84
CA ILE A 81 9.51 -23.13 4.12
C ILE A 81 9.71 -22.94 2.61
N ASP A 82 9.39 -21.78 2.11
CA ASP A 82 9.48 -21.41 0.68
C ASP A 82 10.90 -20.96 0.24
N GLY A 83 11.87 -21.01 1.15
CA GLY A 83 13.24 -20.56 0.85
C GLY A 83 13.41 -19.05 0.79
N GLY A 84 12.51 -18.31 1.40
CA GLY A 84 12.47 -16.86 1.47
C GLY A 84 11.41 -16.23 0.56
N ILE A 85 10.91 -15.06 0.97
CA ILE A 85 9.94 -14.30 0.20
C ILE A 85 10.60 -13.75 -1.06
N THR A 86 10.23 -14.27 -2.24
CA THR A 86 10.78 -13.87 -3.53
C THR A 86 9.69 -13.52 -4.51
N LYS A 87 9.89 -12.40 -5.23
CA LYS A 87 8.97 -11.94 -6.28
C LYS A 87 9.06 -12.81 -7.54
N ASP A 88 10.26 -13.26 -7.88
CA ASP A 88 10.54 -13.89 -9.17
C ASP A 88 9.82 -15.24 -9.34
N HIS A 89 9.64 -15.97 -8.24
CA HIS A 89 8.93 -17.26 -8.24
C HIS A 89 7.48 -17.14 -7.76
N CYS A 90 7.02 -15.93 -7.36
CA CYS A 90 5.67 -15.69 -6.82
C CYS A 90 5.25 -16.77 -5.81
N ASN A 91 6.14 -17.11 -4.87
CA ASN A 91 5.89 -18.15 -3.90
C ASN A 91 4.73 -17.79 -2.94
N LEU A 92 4.21 -18.79 -2.23
CA LEU A 92 3.05 -18.63 -1.35
C LEU A 92 3.31 -17.59 -0.25
N ALA A 93 4.51 -17.61 0.34
CA ALA A 93 4.94 -16.63 1.33
C ALA A 93 4.86 -15.20 0.79
N TYR A 94 5.33 -14.96 -0.45
CA TYR A 94 5.24 -13.66 -1.11
C TYR A 94 3.78 -13.22 -1.32
N MET A 95 2.93 -14.10 -1.86
CA MET A 95 1.53 -13.78 -2.14
C MET A 95 0.76 -13.42 -0.87
N LEU A 96 0.92 -14.21 0.19
CA LEU A 96 0.25 -13.97 1.47
C LEU A 96 0.74 -12.69 2.15
N THR A 97 2.06 -12.50 2.23
CA THR A 97 2.65 -11.31 2.86
C THR A 97 2.24 -10.03 2.14
N THR A 98 2.34 -10.00 0.80
CA THR A 98 1.96 -8.80 0.03
C THR A 98 0.47 -8.52 0.08
N THR A 99 -0.38 -9.55 0.09
CA THR A 99 -1.83 -9.39 0.29
C THR A 99 -2.13 -8.80 1.66
N GLY A 100 -1.48 -9.31 2.72
CA GLY A 100 -1.60 -8.79 4.07
C GLY A 100 -1.18 -7.33 4.17
N MET A 101 -0.02 -6.98 3.64
CA MET A 101 0.49 -5.60 3.60
C MET A 101 -0.45 -4.65 2.85
N THR A 102 -0.99 -5.10 1.71
CA THR A 102 -1.95 -4.32 0.91
C THR A 102 -3.23 -4.05 1.70
N ALA A 103 -3.75 -5.06 2.41
CA ALA A 103 -4.93 -4.90 3.26
C ALA A 103 -4.66 -3.92 4.41
N LEU A 104 -3.51 -3.99 5.09
CA LEU A 104 -3.13 -3.05 6.15
C LEU A 104 -2.94 -1.63 5.62
N THR A 105 -2.38 -1.47 4.42
CA THR A 105 -2.33 -0.16 3.73
C THR A 105 -3.74 0.37 3.50
N GLY A 106 -4.67 -0.51 3.08
CA GLY A 106 -6.08 -0.16 2.92
C GLY A 106 -6.74 0.30 4.23
N VAL A 107 -6.43 -0.35 5.36
CA VAL A 107 -6.88 0.08 6.70
C VAL A 107 -6.39 1.49 7.02
N PHE A 108 -5.11 1.77 6.78
CA PHE A 108 -4.52 3.09 7.02
C PHE A 108 -5.19 4.17 6.17
N VAL A 109 -5.32 3.94 4.86
CA VAL A 109 -5.97 4.89 3.94
C VAL A 109 -7.43 5.12 4.32
N LEU A 110 -8.17 4.07 4.67
CA LEU A 110 -9.55 4.17 5.13
C LEU A 110 -9.67 4.97 6.43
N ALA A 111 -8.74 4.77 7.37
CA ALA A 111 -8.68 5.55 8.61
C ALA A 111 -8.44 7.05 8.35
N LEU A 112 -7.56 7.39 7.38
CA LEU A 112 -7.32 8.76 6.95
C LEU A 112 -8.57 9.38 6.29
N GLU A 113 -9.23 8.62 5.42
CA GLU A 113 -10.45 9.07 4.74
C GLU A 113 -11.57 9.37 5.74
N LEU A 114 -11.77 8.48 6.71
CA LEU A 114 -12.78 8.65 7.76
C LEU A 114 -12.51 9.87 8.64
N LYS A 115 -11.23 10.14 8.98
CA LYS A 115 -10.90 11.28 9.85
C LYS A 115 -10.95 12.61 9.15
N TRP A 116 -10.32 12.73 7.98
CA TRP A 116 -10.12 14.02 7.31
C TRP A 116 -11.09 14.24 6.14
N ASN A 117 -12.01 13.31 5.89
CA ASN A 117 -12.92 13.34 4.74
C ASN A 117 -12.15 13.58 3.41
N ILE A 118 -10.91 13.08 3.37
CA ILE A 118 -10.05 13.19 2.18
C ILE A 118 -10.60 12.21 1.15
N LYS A 119 -11.42 12.73 0.25
CA LYS A 119 -11.81 11.97 -0.93
C LYS A 119 -10.56 11.76 -1.78
N GLY A 120 -9.94 10.61 -1.66
CA GLY A 120 -8.75 10.24 -2.42
C GLY A 120 -9.01 10.12 -3.92
N ARG A 121 -9.39 11.24 -4.55
CA ARG A 121 -9.79 11.28 -5.98
C ARG A 121 -8.71 10.73 -6.90
N GLY A 122 -7.45 10.96 -6.56
CA GLY A 122 -6.31 10.42 -7.32
C GLY A 122 -6.24 8.90 -7.20
N LEU A 123 -6.29 8.39 -5.97
CA LEU A 123 -6.24 6.95 -5.70
C LEU A 123 -7.45 6.22 -6.30
N SER A 124 -8.64 6.80 -6.14
CA SER A 124 -9.87 6.30 -6.76
C SER A 124 -9.81 6.30 -8.29
N GLY A 125 -9.22 7.35 -8.90
CA GLY A 125 -9.03 7.43 -10.34
C GLY A 125 -8.09 6.34 -10.88
N CYS A 126 -6.99 6.06 -10.18
CA CYS A 126 -6.07 4.99 -10.53
C CYS A 126 -6.71 3.60 -10.31
N GLY A 127 -7.46 3.41 -9.22
CA GLY A 127 -8.17 2.16 -8.94
C GLY A 127 -9.28 1.82 -9.94
N GLN A 128 -9.88 2.83 -10.57
CA GLN A 128 -10.87 2.62 -11.64
C GLN A 128 -10.23 2.22 -12.98
N ASN A 129 -8.94 2.49 -13.18
CA ASN A 129 -8.22 2.25 -14.42
C ASN A 129 -6.82 1.67 -14.18
N PRO A 130 -6.72 0.52 -13.49
CA PRO A 130 -5.44 -0.04 -13.04
C PRO A 130 -4.53 -0.44 -14.20
N MET A 131 -5.08 -0.95 -15.31
CA MET A 131 -4.30 -1.31 -16.49
C MET A 131 -3.64 -0.10 -17.14
N LEU A 132 -4.36 1.03 -17.19
CA LEU A 132 -3.79 2.28 -17.69
C LEU A 132 -2.70 2.81 -16.73
N ALA A 133 -2.93 2.77 -15.42
CA ALA A 133 -1.93 3.20 -14.43
C ALA A 133 -0.62 2.40 -14.58
N TYR A 134 -0.72 1.08 -14.71
CA TYR A 134 0.42 0.21 -14.96
C TYR A 134 1.10 0.49 -16.32
N GLY A 135 0.31 0.61 -17.39
CA GLY A 135 0.78 0.86 -18.74
C GLY A 135 1.45 2.23 -18.88
N VAL A 136 0.87 3.28 -18.28
CA VAL A 136 1.47 4.63 -18.29
C VAL A 136 2.85 4.63 -17.66
N THR A 137 3.04 3.95 -16.55
CA THR A 137 4.34 3.90 -15.88
C THR A 137 5.39 3.21 -16.74
N ASN A 138 5.07 2.03 -17.29
CA ASN A 138 6.07 1.19 -17.96
C ASN A 138 6.28 1.56 -19.43
N PHE A 139 5.24 1.97 -20.16
CA PHE A 139 5.31 2.15 -21.61
C PHE A 139 5.33 3.61 -22.06
N PHE A 140 4.88 4.56 -21.22
CA PHE A 140 4.81 5.96 -21.61
C PHE A 140 5.75 6.84 -20.79
N THR A 141 5.63 6.83 -19.45
CA THR A 141 6.37 7.79 -18.61
C THR A 141 7.88 7.56 -18.69
N GLY A 142 8.34 6.32 -18.56
CA GLY A 142 9.76 5.98 -18.63
C GLY A 142 10.38 6.34 -19.98
N PRO A 143 9.87 5.79 -21.10
CA PRO A 143 10.39 6.08 -22.43
C PRO A 143 10.33 7.57 -22.82
N ILE A 144 9.23 8.27 -22.52
CA ILE A 144 9.09 9.71 -22.83
C ILE A 144 10.14 10.53 -22.07
N LEU A 145 10.30 10.28 -20.77
CA LEU A 145 11.30 11.00 -19.96
C LEU A 145 12.72 10.67 -20.41
N ALA A 146 12.96 9.44 -20.86
CA ALA A 146 14.25 9.06 -21.45
C ALA A 146 14.53 9.80 -22.77
N MET A 147 13.54 9.89 -23.66
CA MET A 147 13.67 10.64 -24.94
C MET A 147 13.89 12.14 -24.72
N LEU A 148 13.30 12.70 -23.67
CA LEU A 148 13.49 14.12 -23.31
C LEU A 148 14.81 14.38 -22.56
N GLY A 149 15.61 13.34 -22.27
CA GLY A 149 16.82 13.45 -21.47
C GLY A 149 16.60 13.68 -19.97
N ILE A 150 15.33 13.91 -19.57
CA ILE A 150 14.94 14.17 -18.17
C ILE A 150 15.18 12.90 -17.32
N GLY A 151 14.96 11.73 -17.89
CA GLY A 151 15.20 10.45 -17.24
C GLY A 151 16.67 10.30 -16.80
N ALA A 152 17.61 10.52 -17.72
CA ALA A 152 19.04 10.44 -17.44
C ALA A 152 19.49 11.47 -16.40
N TRP A 153 18.95 12.69 -16.46
CA TRP A 153 19.21 13.73 -15.47
C TRP A 153 18.71 13.35 -14.07
N LEU A 154 17.49 12.82 -13.95
CA LEU A 154 16.92 12.32 -12.71
C LEU A 154 17.71 11.11 -12.17
N ASP A 155 18.22 10.25 -13.06
CA ASP A 155 19.05 9.11 -12.68
C ASP A 155 20.38 9.57 -12.09
N THR A 156 21.04 10.54 -12.73
CA THR A 156 22.31 11.10 -12.26
C THR A 156 22.17 11.72 -10.86
N ILE A 157 21.10 12.47 -10.61
CA ILE A 157 20.84 13.08 -9.32
C ILE A 157 20.52 12.02 -8.25
N SER A 158 19.78 10.96 -8.61
CA SER A 158 19.39 9.90 -7.68
C SER A 158 20.58 9.04 -7.22
N LEU A 159 21.63 8.94 -8.01
CA LEU A 159 22.87 8.21 -7.64
C LEU A 159 23.64 8.90 -6.50
N GLY A 160 23.45 10.22 -6.32
CA GLY A 160 24.17 11.00 -5.31
C GLY A 160 23.61 10.89 -3.89
N SER A 161 22.34 10.49 -3.71
CA SER A 161 21.72 10.42 -2.38
C SER A 161 20.41 9.64 -2.40
N PRO A 162 20.14 8.80 -1.37
CA PRO A 162 18.87 8.07 -1.24
C PRO A 162 17.63 9.00 -1.21
N PHE A 163 17.78 10.20 -0.69
CA PHE A 163 16.70 11.20 -0.67
C PHE A 163 16.23 11.57 -2.08
N TRP A 164 17.14 11.80 -3.00
CA TRP A 164 16.80 12.11 -4.39
C TRP A 164 16.16 10.94 -5.12
N GLY A 165 16.52 9.70 -4.75
CA GLY A 165 15.82 8.50 -5.22
C GLY A 165 14.34 8.49 -4.84
N VAL A 166 14.00 8.90 -3.61
CA VAL A 166 12.62 9.04 -3.15
C VAL A 166 11.89 10.16 -3.91
N VAL A 167 12.53 11.32 -4.09
CA VAL A 167 11.96 12.44 -4.87
C VAL A 167 11.66 12.01 -6.30
N ARG A 168 12.59 11.30 -6.94
CA ARG A 168 12.37 10.71 -8.27
C ARG A 168 11.14 9.80 -8.30
N GLY A 169 11.04 8.87 -7.35
CA GLY A 169 9.89 7.97 -7.24
C GLY A 169 8.57 8.72 -7.07
N LEU A 170 8.55 9.78 -6.27
CA LEU A 170 7.38 10.65 -6.11
C LEU A 170 6.99 11.36 -7.42
N VAL A 171 7.95 11.90 -8.17
CA VAL A 171 7.69 12.55 -9.46
C VAL A 171 7.05 11.56 -10.44
N TYR A 172 7.62 10.36 -10.59
CA TYR A 172 7.04 9.32 -11.45
C TYR A 172 5.63 8.94 -11.02
N THR A 173 5.41 8.76 -9.72
CA THR A 173 4.10 8.41 -9.17
C THR A 173 3.07 9.51 -9.42
N LEU A 174 3.43 10.78 -9.20
CA LEU A 174 2.53 11.91 -9.44
C LEU A 174 2.18 12.05 -10.92
N LEU A 175 3.13 11.87 -11.83
CA LEU A 175 2.89 11.86 -13.27
C LEU A 175 1.92 10.73 -13.66
N MET A 176 2.15 9.52 -13.16
CA MET A 176 1.26 8.37 -13.39
C MET A 176 -0.16 8.66 -12.91
N VAL A 177 -0.31 9.17 -11.68
CA VAL A 177 -1.62 9.54 -11.10
C VAL A 177 -2.30 10.62 -11.93
N ALA A 178 -1.57 11.66 -12.34
CA ALA A 178 -2.12 12.77 -13.13
C ALA A 178 -2.66 12.28 -14.49
N VAL A 179 -1.86 11.49 -15.21
CA VAL A 179 -2.25 10.95 -16.52
C VAL A 179 -3.44 9.99 -16.36
N THR A 180 -3.37 9.05 -15.42
CA THR A 180 -4.45 8.07 -15.20
C THR A 180 -5.75 8.76 -14.82
N CYS A 181 -5.70 9.75 -13.92
CA CYS A 181 -6.88 10.52 -13.51
C CYS A 181 -7.44 11.35 -14.67
N PHE A 182 -6.60 11.88 -15.54
CA PHE A 182 -7.05 12.62 -16.73
C PHE A 182 -7.88 11.70 -17.66
N PHE A 183 -7.37 10.52 -17.98
CA PHE A 183 -8.09 9.55 -18.83
C PHE A 183 -9.36 9.03 -18.13
N THR A 184 -9.30 8.75 -16.83
CA THR A 184 -10.47 8.29 -16.06
C THR A 184 -11.58 9.35 -16.03
N LYS A 185 -11.23 10.65 -15.88
CA LYS A 185 -12.20 11.77 -15.99
C LYS A 185 -12.85 11.84 -17.36
N LYS A 186 -12.12 11.52 -18.42
CA LYS A 186 -12.65 11.46 -19.79
C LYS A 186 -13.40 10.16 -20.08
N LYS A 187 -13.61 9.30 -19.07
CA LYS A 187 -14.28 7.99 -19.18
C LYS A 187 -13.60 7.04 -20.18
N LEU A 188 -12.31 7.25 -20.43
CA LEU A 188 -11.50 6.36 -21.24
C LEU A 188 -10.91 5.29 -20.32
N PHE A 189 -11.51 4.11 -20.32
CA PHE A 189 -11.07 2.99 -19.50
C PHE A 189 -10.40 1.94 -20.39
N TRP A 190 -9.19 1.56 -20.00
CA TRP A 190 -8.53 0.39 -20.58
C TRP A 190 -8.95 -0.84 -19.79
N ARG A 191 -9.90 -1.57 -20.32
CA ARG A 191 -10.37 -2.83 -19.76
C ARG A 191 -9.84 -3.99 -20.62
N SER A 192 -9.25 -4.97 -19.96
CA SER A 192 -8.90 -6.27 -20.55
C SER A 192 -10.11 -7.17 -20.58
#